data_1a64dbf552a9702237a4c5d82e6c6c9f
#
_entry.id   1a64dbf552a9702237a4c5d82e6c6c9f
#
_cell.length_a   1.000
_cell.length_b   1.000
_cell.length_c   1.000
_cell.angle_alpha   90.00
_cell.angle_beta   90.00
_cell.angle_gamma   90.00
#
_symmetry.space_group_name_H-M   'P 1'
#
loop_
_entity.id
_entity.type
_entity.pdbx_description
1 polymer ?
#
loop_
_entity_poly.entity_id
_entity_poly.type
_entity_poly.pdbx_seq_one_letter_code
_entity_poly.pdbx_strand_id
1 'polypeptide(L)'
;MITLYKYNETDFNHDGIGILKDTISCIVERELNGNWFLNLEYLLIGDKADLIKEHCILKVPTPSGLQLFRIKEIEKDMESINVYAEHIFFDLAKNFIRDTNIVAKTRSEAIKQILNSTLNPHKFKYVGTDNNTTQKNLRIVRKDGVSALLGSEDNTVVNRYGGEIDIDNFNISSKDQIGKNTNLVIEYAKNMTGILETVDMSEVTTRIVPQGANELLLPEYFIDSPYVGSYYQPLVAHMEFSEVEVVSKDEATADKPEFSQEQAYAELRRLVKELYDNGIDKPNYTYDISFIDLSNTVEYKSFKDMFSLDLGDIVRVRHRDMNLDLDCRIRNYRYNSLINEFENLQVGTIKKSISLNIQKVQAEVISTKENILFQVSDVNNKLTSKIEITEKEIRQEVTDTKNNLQSSITQTAKEIRQEVTDADNKLQTQVTTTANSFNILAGKYNSGQLVGTNYNFSGTGFTIGATDGSTTATHTSSYSEWRHGNSSSRADANGFSRDGHPYTHLIEFGTAFVGGSVGTHPAIQTIQLPDIWKNKTFKVLVSMKNTGGGLANEWVKRTFLDVVSIDQATATFKVRGYWTSITSTGVENEKELEFSWLAIGG
;
A
#
# COMPACT_ATOMS: atom_id res chain seq x y z
N MET A 1 3.13 26.08 -15.77
CA MET A 1 3.28 26.90 -14.53
C MET A 1 2.45 26.29 -13.44
N ILE A 2 2.98 26.24 -12.21
CA ILE A 2 2.30 25.70 -11.04
C ILE A 2 1.63 26.84 -10.30
N THR A 3 0.31 26.73 -10.10
CA THR A 3 -0.49 27.77 -9.44
C THR A 3 -1.03 27.26 -8.11
N LEU A 4 -0.88 28.06 -7.07
CA LEU A 4 -1.34 27.74 -5.72
C LEU A 4 -2.70 28.42 -5.46
N TYR A 5 -3.67 27.68 -4.95
CA TYR A 5 -4.99 28.13 -4.55
C TYR A 5 -5.25 27.89 -3.07
N LYS A 6 -6.17 28.66 -2.50
CA LYS A 6 -6.63 28.42 -1.12
C LYS A 6 -7.35 27.06 -1.01
N TYR A 7 -7.39 26.51 0.18
CA TYR A 7 -8.02 25.21 0.48
C TYR A 7 -9.53 25.15 0.11
N ASN A 8 -10.22 26.28 0.12
CA ASN A 8 -11.65 26.41 -0.14
C ASN A 8 -11.97 27.04 -1.49
N GLU A 9 -10.99 27.08 -2.42
CA GLU A 9 -11.20 27.63 -3.75
C GLU A 9 -12.23 26.84 -4.55
N THR A 10 -12.99 27.56 -5.33
CA THR A 10 -14.04 26.99 -6.16
C THR A 10 -13.92 27.32 -7.63
N ASP A 11 -13.20 28.37 -7.98
CA ASP A 11 -12.90 28.77 -9.35
C ASP A 11 -11.38 28.66 -9.58
N PHE A 12 -10.99 27.89 -10.55
CA PHE A 12 -9.58 27.64 -10.89
C PHE A 12 -9.17 28.29 -12.24
N ASN A 13 -9.95 29.26 -12.72
CA ASN A 13 -9.70 29.98 -13.97
C ASN A 13 -8.93 31.30 -13.79
N HIS A 14 -8.29 31.47 -12.64
CA HIS A 14 -7.45 32.62 -12.30
C HIS A 14 -6.09 32.15 -11.74
N ASP A 15 -5.19 33.10 -11.47
CA ASP A 15 -3.82 32.81 -11.01
C ASP A 15 -3.72 32.45 -9.51
N GLY A 16 -4.82 32.13 -8.86
CA GLY A 16 -4.88 31.69 -7.48
C GLY A 16 -4.36 32.74 -6.49
N ILE A 17 -3.68 32.28 -5.43
CA ILE A 17 -2.98 33.13 -4.46
C ILE A 17 -1.52 33.32 -4.83
N GLY A 18 -1.03 32.59 -5.82
CA GLY A 18 0.32 32.79 -6.35
C GLY A 18 0.75 31.70 -7.33
N ILE A 19 1.67 32.10 -8.19
CA ILE A 19 2.39 31.19 -9.07
C ILE A 19 3.70 30.81 -8.36
N LEU A 20 3.96 29.51 -8.25
CA LEU A 20 5.13 28.97 -7.57
C LEU A 20 6.34 28.95 -8.53
N LYS A 21 6.99 30.10 -8.69
CA LYS A 21 8.10 30.27 -9.65
C LYS A 21 9.41 29.63 -9.19
N ASP A 22 9.61 29.57 -7.88
CA ASP A 22 10.81 29.04 -7.25
C ASP A 22 10.69 27.55 -6.93
N THR A 23 9.88 26.82 -7.71
CA THR A 23 9.77 25.37 -7.63
C THR A 23 11.03 24.73 -8.18
N ILE A 24 11.68 23.90 -7.38
CA ILE A 24 12.90 23.17 -7.72
C ILE A 24 12.55 21.91 -8.51
N SER A 25 11.55 21.19 -8.05
CA SER A 25 11.08 19.93 -8.63
C SER A 25 9.57 19.79 -8.49
N CYS A 26 8.90 19.20 -9.48
CA CYS A 26 7.50 18.85 -9.40
C CYS A 26 7.22 17.60 -10.23
N ILE A 27 7.17 16.48 -9.55
CA ILE A 27 7.00 15.15 -10.16
C ILE A 27 5.60 14.65 -9.88
N VAL A 28 4.85 14.38 -10.94
CA VAL A 28 3.50 13.79 -10.88
C VAL A 28 3.61 12.32 -11.19
N GLU A 29 2.97 11.51 -10.36
CA GLU A 29 2.82 10.07 -10.58
C GLU A 29 1.34 9.71 -10.69
N ARG A 30 0.99 8.95 -11.73
CA ARG A 30 -0.37 8.48 -11.98
C ARG A 30 -0.38 7.02 -12.38
N GLU A 31 -1.22 6.25 -11.72
CA GLU A 31 -1.44 4.84 -11.95
C GLU A 31 -2.87 4.58 -12.47
N LEU A 32 -3.01 3.61 -13.36
CA LEU A 32 -4.29 3.21 -13.93
C LEU A 32 -5.19 2.58 -12.86
N ASN A 33 -6.38 3.16 -12.66
CA ASN A 33 -7.30 2.81 -11.56
C ASN A 33 -6.65 2.83 -10.16
N GLY A 34 -5.58 3.57 -10.00
CA GLY A 34 -4.78 3.60 -8.78
C GLY A 34 -4.49 5.02 -8.28
N ASN A 35 -3.29 5.18 -7.76
CA ASN A 35 -2.84 6.41 -7.15
C ASN A 35 -2.61 7.52 -8.18
N TRP A 36 -2.83 8.74 -7.76
CA TRP A 36 -2.49 9.94 -8.52
C TRP A 36 -2.06 11.04 -7.55
N PHE A 37 -0.79 11.32 -7.51
CA PHE A 37 -0.21 12.27 -6.58
C PHE A 37 0.96 13.01 -7.21
N LEU A 38 1.45 14.02 -6.51
CA LEU A 38 2.67 14.72 -6.86
C LEU A 38 3.56 14.94 -5.64
N ASN A 39 4.86 14.98 -5.92
CA ASN A 39 5.88 15.48 -5.01
C ASN A 39 6.43 16.78 -5.60
N LEU A 40 6.39 17.85 -4.81
CA LEU A 40 6.88 19.17 -5.19
C LEU A 40 7.92 19.62 -4.18
N GLU A 41 9.05 20.07 -4.67
CA GLU A 41 10.09 20.73 -3.89
C GLU A 41 10.13 22.21 -4.24
N TYR A 42 10.04 23.05 -3.24
CA TYR A 42 10.01 24.50 -3.37
C TYR A 42 11.12 25.13 -2.53
N LEU A 43 11.76 26.17 -3.04
CA LEU A 43 12.82 26.87 -2.31
C LEU A 43 12.27 27.49 -1.02
N LEU A 44 12.89 27.21 0.13
CA LEU A 44 12.44 27.69 1.45
C LEU A 44 12.32 29.22 1.53
N ILE A 45 13.23 29.92 0.87
CA ILE A 45 13.24 31.40 0.79
C ILE A 45 12.52 31.94 -0.46
N GLY A 46 11.78 31.08 -1.18
CA GLY A 46 11.04 31.47 -2.39
C GLY A 46 9.91 32.45 -2.11
N ASP A 47 9.55 33.26 -3.11
CA ASP A 47 8.58 34.38 -3.00
C ASP A 47 7.22 33.99 -2.41
N LYS A 48 6.79 32.74 -2.55
CA LYS A 48 5.48 32.25 -2.08
C LYS A 48 5.57 31.15 -1.02
N ALA A 49 6.75 30.94 -0.42
CA ALA A 49 6.98 29.88 0.56
C ALA A 49 5.99 29.92 1.74
N ASP A 50 5.68 31.11 2.25
CA ASP A 50 4.74 31.30 3.37
C ASP A 50 3.27 31.00 3.02
N LEU A 51 2.92 30.95 1.73
CA LEU A 51 1.58 30.65 1.25
C LEU A 51 1.33 29.17 1.08
N ILE A 52 2.40 28.35 1.02
CA ILE A 52 2.30 26.90 0.92
C ILE A 52 1.88 26.35 2.27
N LYS A 53 0.62 25.91 2.35
CA LYS A 53 0.00 25.39 3.58
C LYS A 53 -0.77 24.12 3.30
N GLU A 54 -1.01 23.37 4.35
CA GLU A 54 -1.81 22.15 4.30
C GLU A 54 -3.20 22.44 3.71
N HIS A 55 -3.72 21.49 2.96
CA HIS A 55 -5.00 21.55 2.26
C HIS A 55 -5.11 22.59 1.12
N CYS A 56 -4.15 23.48 0.91
CA CYS A 56 -4.09 24.30 -0.29
C CYS A 56 -4.09 23.41 -1.55
N ILE A 57 -4.51 23.99 -2.67
CA ILE A 57 -4.65 23.25 -3.93
C ILE A 57 -3.59 23.75 -4.90
N LEU A 58 -2.90 22.82 -5.52
CA LEU A 58 -1.95 23.08 -6.59
C LEU A 58 -2.60 22.75 -7.93
N LYS A 59 -2.54 23.67 -8.89
CA LYS A 59 -2.91 23.41 -10.29
C LYS A 59 -1.63 23.22 -11.09
N VAL A 60 -1.46 22.02 -11.64
CA VAL A 60 -0.18 21.55 -12.17
C VAL A 60 -0.38 20.99 -13.58
N PRO A 61 0.54 21.28 -14.52
CA PRO A 61 0.54 20.63 -15.83
C PRO A 61 0.79 19.13 -15.71
N THR A 62 0.00 18.35 -16.40
CA THR A 62 0.15 16.90 -16.54
C THR A 62 -0.07 16.49 -17.99
N PRO A 63 0.22 15.24 -18.39
CA PRO A 63 -0.14 14.74 -19.71
C PRO A 63 -1.63 14.91 -20.05
N SER A 64 -2.50 14.74 -19.05
CA SER A 64 -3.96 14.93 -19.17
C SER A 64 -4.41 16.41 -19.10
N GLY A 65 -3.50 17.37 -19.21
CA GLY A 65 -3.79 18.80 -19.05
C GLY A 65 -3.51 19.34 -17.65
N LEU A 66 -4.16 20.46 -17.32
CA LEU A 66 -3.99 21.10 -16.01
C LEU A 66 -4.86 20.38 -14.97
N GLN A 67 -4.23 19.78 -13.97
CA GLN A 67 -4.87 19.01 -12.93
C GLN A 67 -4.69 19.63 -11.54
N LEU A 68 -5.63 19.37 -10.67
CA LEU A 68 -5.70 19.92 -9.32
C LEU A 68 -5.26 18.89 -8.29
N PHE A 69 -4.34 19.29 -7.41
CA PHE A 69 -3.82 18.43 -6.35
C PHE A 69 -3.98 19.13 -5.01
N ARG A 70 -4.48 18.43 -4.01
CA ARG A 70 -4.60 18.92 -2.64
C ARG A 70 -3.40 18.53 -1.82
N ILE A 71 -2.75 19.50 -1.20
CA ILE A 71 -1.62 19.30 -0.31
C ILE A 71 -2.07 18.49 0.91
N LYS A 72 -1.40 17.39 1.18
CA LYS A 72 -1.64 16.49 2.32
C LYS A 72 -0.53 16.56 3.35
N GLU A 73 0.71 16.72 2.89
CA GLU A 73 1.89 16.72 3.73
C GLU A 73 2.86 17.81 3.29
N ILE A 74 3.51 18.44 4.27
CA ILE A 74 4.54 19.46 4.05
C ILE A 74 5.68 19.17 5.00
N GLU A 75 6.85 18.94 4.45
CA GLU A 75 8.10 18.83 5.18
C GLU A 75 8.99 20.05 4.86
N LYS A 76 9.63 20.61 5.86
CA LYS A 76 10.55 21.74 5.69
C LYS A 76 11.92 21.36 6.21
N ASP A 77 12.90 21.51 5.38
CA ASP A 77 14.29 21.40 5.76
C ASP A 77 15.00 22.79 5.73
N MET A 78 16.31 22.82 5.72
CA MET A 78 17.09 24.06 5.78
C MET A 78 17.10 24.83 4.44
N GLU A 79 16.75 24.19 3.33
CA GLU A 79 16.88 24.72 1.98
C GLU A 79 15.57 24.70 1.21
N SER A 80 14.69 23.75 1.51
CA SER A 80 13.50 23.49 0.73
C SER A 80 12.24 23.20 1.56
N ILE A 81 11.11 23.26 0.88
CA ILE A 81 9.80 22.84 1.34
C ILE A 81 9.38 21.69 0.44
N ASN A 82 9.29 20.50 0.99
CA ASN A 82 8.82 19.30 0.31
C ASN A 82 7.32 19.13 0.54
N VAL A 83 6.59 19.01 -0.53
CA VAL A 83 5.12 18.94 -0.52
C VAL A 83 4.68 17.64 -1.17
N TYR A 84 3.92 16.83 -0.44
CA TYR A 84 3.15 15.73 -1.00
C TYR A 84 1.69 16.18 -1.20
N ALA A 85 1.17 15.99 -2.41
CA ALA A 85 -0.21 16.35 -2.72
C ALA A 85 -0.89 15.26 -3.55
N GLU A 86 -2.12 14.94 -3.20
CA GLU A 86 -2.94 13.99 -3.93
C GLU A 86 -3.88 14.72 -4.89
N HIS A 87 -4.17 14.08 -6.03
CA HIS A 87 -5.14 14.62 -6.97
C HIS A 87 -6.47 14.89 -6.26
N ILE A 88 -7.16 15.96 -6.66
CA ILE A 88 -8.38 16.44 -5.99
C ILE A 88 -9.46 15.35 -5.88
N PHE A 89 -9.47 14.37 -6.79
CA PHE A 89 -10.35 13.21 -6.74
C PHE A 89 -10.31 12.47 -5.41
N PHE A 90 -9.14 12.41 -4.76
CA PHE A 90 -8.96 11.73 -3.46
C PHE A 90 -9.58 12.49 -2.29
N ASP A 91 -10.16 13.66 -2.52
CA ASP A 91 -11.03 14.28 -1.52
C ASP A 91 -12.27 13.41 -1.24
N LEU A 92 -12.69 12.58 -2.20
CA LEU A 92 -13.75 11.57 -2.02
C LEU A 92 -13.38 10.45 -1.03
N ALA A 93 -12.09 10.23 -0.73
CA ALA A 93 -11.64 9.29 0.30
C ALA A 93 -11.99 9.77 1.74
N LYS A 94 -12.33 11.05 1.90
CA LYS A 94 -12.82 11.62 3.15
C LYS A 94 -14.33 11.89 3.12
N ASN A 95 -15.03 11.40 2.09
CA ASN A 95 -16.48 11.51 1.95
C ASN A 95 -17.10 10.12 2.06
N PHE A 96 -18.05 9.98 2.95
CA PHE A 96 -18.56 8.70 3.40
C PHE A 96 -19.91 8.36 2.76
N ILE A 97 -20.06 7.10 2.33
CA ILE A 97 -21.32 6.54 1.84
C ILE A 97 -21.86 5.61 2.94
N ARG A 98 -23.03 5.95 3.48
CA ARG A 98 -23.64 5.17 4.55
C ARG A 98 -24.14 3.81 4.06
N ASP A 99 -24.97 3.84 3.05
CA ASP A 99 -25.55 2.66 2.39
C ASP A 99 -26.18 3.13 1.06
N THR A 100 -25.83 2.49 -0.04
CA THR A 100 -26.52 2.67 -1.32
C THR A 100 -26.65 1.33 -2.02
N ASN A 101 -27.87 1.02 -2.45
CA ASN A 101 -28.19 -0.20 -3.17
C ASN A 101 -28.42 0.13 -4.65
N ILE A 102 -27.55 -0.34 -5.49
CA ILE A 102 -27.55 -0.16 -6.94
C ILE A 102 -28.14 -1.43 -7.55
N VAL A 103 -29.28 -1.33 -8.21
CA VAL A 103 -30.02 -2.47 -8.76
C VAL A 103 -30.22 -2.26 -10.25
N ALA A 104 -29.82 -3.23 -11.05
CA ALA A 104 -29.98 -3.25 -12.51
C ALA A 104 -29.50 -1.95 -13.16
N LYS A 105 -28.32 -1.46 -12.80
CA LYS A 105 -27.72 -0.24 -13.32
C LYS A 105 -26.48 -0.54 -14.16
N THR A 106 -26.28 0.28 -15.16
CA THR A 106 -25.02 0.31 -15.91
C THR A 106 -23.89 0.90 -15.08
N ARG A 107 -22.63 0.71 -15.50
CA ARG A 107 -21.44 1.26 -14.83
C ARG A 107 -21.55 2.77 -14.62
N SER A 108 -21.93 3.50 -15.65
CA SER A 108 -22.10 4.97 -15.58
C SER A 108 -23.20 5.41 -14.60
N GLU A 109 -24.31 4.69 -14.57
CA GLU A 109 -25.41 4.96 -13.63
C GLU A 109 -25.02 4.62 -12.20
N ALA A 110 -24.25 3.54 -12.01
CA ALA A 110 -23.71 3.16 -10.70
C ALA A 110 -22.78 4.22 -10.14
N ILE A 111 -21.86 4.73 -10.97
CA ILE A 111 -20.96 5.83 -10.56
C ILE A 111 -21.76 7.07 -10.18
N LYS A 112 -22.75 7.48 -10.99
CA LYS A 112 -23.63 8.62 -10.68
C LYS A 112 -24.35 8.45 -9.34
N GLN A 113 -24.88 7.25 -9.10
CA GLN A 113 -25.59 6.95 -7.85
C GLN A 113 -24.63 6.98 -6.65
N ILE A 114 -23.42 6.43 -6.77
CA ILE A 114 -22.39 6.46 -5.74
C ILE A 114 -22.04 7.90 -5.37
N LEU A 115 -21.73 8.73 -6.36
CA LEU A 115 -21.41 10.15 -6.14
C LEU A 115 -22.55 10.89 -5.42
N ASN A 116 -23.80 10.63 -5.80
CA ASN A 116 -24.96 11.23 -5.17
C ASN A 116 -25.28 10.67 -3.77
N SER A 117 -24.68 9.54 -3.38
CA SER A 117 -24.91 8.88 -2.09
C SER A 117 -23.90 9.25 -1.02
N THR A 118 -22.94 10.10 -1.33
CA THR A 118 -21.95 10.59 -0.37
C THR A 118 -22.56 11.56 0.63
N LEU A 119 -22.04 11.57 1.85
CA LEU A 119 -22.57 12.34 2.95
C LEU A 119 -22.42 13.86 2.75
N ASN A 120 -21.24 14.29 2.32
CA ASN A 120 -20.94 15.70 2.15
C ASN A 120 -21.12 16.13 0.68
N PRO A 121 -21.70 17.32 0.42
CA PRO A 121 -21.76 17.88 -0.92
C PRO A 121 -20.37 18.02 -1.55
N HIS A 122 -20.26 17.74 -2.83
CA HIS A 122 -19.02 17.87 -3.59
C HIS A 122 -19.31 18.30 -5.05
N LYS A 123 -18.24 18.62 -5.79
CA LYS A 123 -18.32 19.04 -7.19
C LYS A 123 -18.16 17.91 -8.22
N PHE A 124 -17.81 16.71 -7.76
CA PHE A 124 -17.57 15.58 -8.66
C PHE A 124 -18.84 15.20 -9.39
N LYS A 125 -18.72 14.99 -10.67
CA LYS A 125 -19.81 14.57 -11.55
C LYS A 125 -19.33 13.56 -12.57
N TYR A 126 -20.20 12.65 -12.93
CA TYR A 126 -19.96 11.76 -14.06
C TYR A 126 -20.21 12.50 -15.36
N VAL A 127 -19.27 12.42 -16.30
CA VAL A 127 -19.35 13.03 -17.63
C VAL A 127 -19.08 12.00 -18.72
N GLY A 128 -19.53 12.32 -19.94
CA GLY A 128 -19.32 11.45 -21.10
C GLY A 128 -20.31 10.30 -21.21
N THR A 129 -20.04 9.44 -22.18
CA THR A 129 -20.82 8.22 -22.47
C THR A 129 -19.95 7.00 -22.23
N ASP A 130 -20.54 6.03 -21.55
CA ASP A 130 -19.93 4.71 -21.36
C ASP A 130 -20.63 3.72 -22.32
N ASN A 131 -19.85 3.02 -23.11
CA ASN A 131 -20.38 2.05 -24.06
C ASN A 131 -20.78 0.72 -23.40
N ASN A 132 -20.41 0.54 -22.13
CA ASN A 132 -20.80 -0.64 -21.38
C ASN A 132 -22.28 -0.54 -20.96
N THR A 133 -23.12 -1.30 -21.60
CA THR A 133 -24.57 -1.37 -21.33
C THR A 133 -24.94 -2.48 -20.37
N THR A 134 -23.99 -3.25 -19.88
CA THR A 134 -24.23 -4.35 -18.94
C THR A 134 -24.75 -3.81 -17.62
N GLN A 135 -25.93 -4.25 -17.24
CA GLN A 135 -26.56 -3.90 -15.97
C GLN A 135 -26.14 -4.90 -14.89
N LYS A 136 -25.72 -4.39 -13.75
CA LYS A 136 -25.34 -5.20 -12.60
C LYS A 136 -25.90 -4.62 -11.30
N ASN A 137 -25.86 -5.46 -10.26
CA ASN A 137 -26.24 -5.06 -8.91
C ASN A 137 -24.97 -4.83 -8.09
N LEU A 138 -24.96 -3.76 -7.30
CA LEU A 138 -23.85 -3.41 -6.42
C LEU A 138 -24.40 -2.74 -5.16
N ARG A 139 -23.99 -3.22 -4.01
CA ARG A 139 -24.31 -2.57 -2.74
C ARG A 139 -23.05 -2.03 -2.09
N ILE A 140 -23.05 -0.75 -1.81
CA ILE A 140 -21.97 -0.05 -1.10
C ILE A 140 -22.45 0.29 0.30
N VAL A 141 -21.75 -0.23 1.31
CA VAL A 141 -22.07 -0.01 2.72
C VAL A 141 -20.84 0.47 3.44
N ARG A 142 -20.94 1.62 4.11
CA ARG A 142 -19.90 2.18 4.98
C ARG A 142 -18.52 2.28 4.32
N LYS A 143 -18.49 2.78 3.09
CA LYS A 143 -17.26 3.04 2.33
C LYS A 143 -17.10 4.52 2.03
N ASP A 144 -15.88 4.93 1.81
CA ASP A 144 -15.59 6.24 1.20
C ASP A 144 -15.79 6.19 -0.32
N GLY A 145 -15.86 7.38 -0.94
CA GLY A 145 -16.16 7.47 -2.36
C GLY A 145 -15.08 6.89 -3.26
N VAL A 146 -13.80 7.00 -2.91
CA VAL A 146 -12.68 6.44 -3.70
C VAL A 146 -12.71 4.91 -3.63
N SER A 147 -12.80 4.36 -2.41
CA SER A 147 -12.89 2.91 -2.21
C SER A 147 -14.12 2.29 -2.87
N ALA A 148 -15.25 3.03 -2.94
CA ALA A 148 -16.44 2.56 -3.65
C ALA A 148 -16.23 2.47 -5.17
N LEU A 149 -15.39 3.33 -5.73
CA LEU A 149 -15.09 3.36 -7.17
C LEU A 149 -13.92 2.43 -7.53
N LEU A 150 -12.78 2.56 -6.84
CA LEU A 150 -11.49 1.98 -7.20
C LEU A 150 -10.95 0.95 -6.20
N GLY A 151 -11.63 0.69 -5.09
CA GLY A 151 -11.14 -0.22 -4.06
C GLY A 151 -10.85 -1.63 -4.58
N SER A 152 -10.00 -2.36 -3.87
CA SER A 152 -9.60 -3.73 -4.21
C SER A 152 -10.63 -4.79 -3.82
N GLU A 153 -11.65 -4.42 -3.03
CA GLU A 153 -12.70 -5.33 -2.61
C GLU A 153 -13.71 -5.59 -3.74
N ASP A 154 -14.39 -6.72 -3.68
CA ASP A 154 -15.34 -7.16 -4.71
C ASP A 154 -16.52 -6.20 -4.92
N ASN A 155 -16.94 -5.52 -3.87
CA ASN A 155 -18.05 -4.57 -3.91
C ASN A 155 -17.59 -3.14 -4.27
N THR A 156 -16.90 -2.99 -5.39
CA THR A 156 -16.49 -1.71 -5.97
C THR A 156 -16.93 -1.62 -7.43
N VAL A 157 -16.93 -0.42 -8.00
CA VAL A 157 -17.35 -0.26 -9.40
C VAL A 157 -16.39 -0.97 -10.34
N VAL A 158 -15.08 -0.78 -10.17
CA VAL A 158 -14.07 -1.38 -11.07
C VAL A 158 -14.12 -2.90 -11.01
N ASN A 159 -14.21 -3.48 -9.83
CA ASN A 159 -14.25 -4.93 -9.70
C ASN A 159 -15.60 -5.52 -10.15
N ARG A 160 -16.69 -4.80 -9.94
CA ARG A 160 -18.02 -5.30 -10.30
C ARG A 160 -18.33 -5.17 -11.78
N TYR A 161 -18.04 -4.03 -12.38
CA TYR A 161 -18.38 -3.71 -13.77
C TYR A 161 -17.21 -3.93 -14.73
N GLY A 162 -15.99 -4.00 -14.20
CA GLY A 162 -14.77 -3.96 -15.00
C GLY A 162 -14.51 -2.56 -15.56
N GLY A 163 -13.47 -2.47 -16.40
CA GLY A 163 -13.10 -1.26 -17.09
C GLY A 163 -12.28 -0.29 -16.25
N GLU A 164 -12.18 0.92 -16.74
CA GLU A 164 -11.26 1.93 -16.23
C GLU A 164 -11.98 3.25 -16.01
N ILE A 165 -11.60 3.92 -14.93
CA ILE A 165 -12.12 5.22 -14.56
C ILE A 165 -11.11 6.27 -14.99
N ASP A 166 -11.56 7.20 -15.82
CA ASP A 166 -10.79 8.37 -16.20
C ASP A 166 -11.28 9.59 -15.43
N ILE A 167 -10.33 10.38 -14.97
CA ILE A 167 -10.56 11.49 -14.06
C ILE A 167 -9.94 12.74 -14.69
N ASP A 168 -10.72 13.79 -14.78
CA ASP A 168 -10.27 15.14 -15.14
C ASP A 168 -10.81 16.12 -14.11
N ASN A 169 -9.98 16.44 -13.13
CA ASN A 169 -10.33 17.29 -12.01
C ASN A 169 -11.60 16.78 -11.29
N PHE A 170 -12.73 17.48 -11.44
CA PHE A 170 -14.03 17.09 -10.84
C PHE A 170 -14.89 16.24 -11.78
N ASN A 171 -14.42 15.96 -12.99
CA ASN A 171 -15.12 15.16 -13.97
C ASN A 171 -14.63 13.72 -13.89
N ILE A 172 -15.56 12.79 -13.80
CA ILE A 172 -15.29 11.35 -13.77
C ILE A 172 -15.97 10.73 -15.00
N SER A 173 -15.25 9.92 -15.73
CA SER A 173 -15.79 9.13 -16.82
C SER A 173 -15.32 7.67 -16.71
N SER A 174 -15.92 6.77 -17.45
CA SER A 174 -15.52 5.36 -17.48
C SER A 174 -15.58 4.80 -18.88
N LYS A 175 -14.67 3.89 -19.17
CA LYS A 175 -14.58 3.14 -20.42
C LYS A 175 -14.11 1.72 -20.13
N ASP A 176 -14.26 0.81 -21.07
CA ASP A 176 -13.67 -0.53 -20.95
C ASP A 176 -12.14 -0.45 -20.96
N GLN A 177 -11.61 0.45 -21.77
CA GLN A 177 -10.19 0.86 -21.77
C GLN A 177 -10.10 2.34 -22.11
N ILE A 178 -9.36 3.10 -21.32
CA ILE A 178 -8.95 4.48 -21.64
C ILE A 178 -7.69 4.47 -22.51
N GLY A 179 -7.34 5.61 -23.06
CA GLY A 179 -6.18 5.77 -23.92
C GLY A 179 -6.47 5.45 -25.40
N LYS A 180 -5.46 5.64 -26.21
CA LYS A 180 -5.49 5.48 -27.67
C LYS A 180 -4.25 4.72 -28.14
N ASN A 181 -4.29 4.18 -29.34
CA ASN A 181 -3.08 3.72 -30.01
C ASN A 181 -2.36 4.94 -30.61
N THR A 182 -1.17 5.22 -30.10
CA THR A 182 -0.42 6.42 -30.47
C THR A 182 0.47 6.21 -31.69
N ASN A 183 0.72 4.97 -32.09
CA ASN A 183 1.73 4.58 -33.08
C ASN A 183 3.17 5.04 -32.70
N LEU A 184 3.38 5.52 -31.47
CA LEU A 184 4.71 5.90 -30.99
C LEU A 184 5.56 4.66 -30.77
N VAL A 185 6.79 4.70 -31.27
CA VAL A 185 7.79 3.65 -31.04
C VAL A 185 8.85 4.17 -30.09
N ILE A 186 9.01 3.50 -28.96
CA ILE A 186 10.11 3.71 -28.03
C ILE A 186 11.15 2.64 -28.34
N GLU A 187 12.29 3.04 -28.90
CA GLU A 187 13.27 2.12 -29.48
C GLU A 187 14.67 2.36 -28.92
N TYR A 188 15.32 1.26 -28.56
CA TYR A 188 16.74 1.27 -28.14
C TYR A 188 17.62 1.87 -29.24
N ALA A 189 18.63 2.64 -28.83
CA ALA A 189 19.50 3.43 -29.70
C ALA A 189 18.83 4.56 -30.50
N LYS A 190 17.58 4.92 -30.18
CA LYS A 190 16.90 6.11 -30.75
C LYS A 190 16.46 7.06 -29.65
N ASN A 191 15.39 6.72 -28.96
CA ASN A 191 14.78 7.56 -27.92
C ASN A 191 14.66 6.86 -26.55
N MET A 192 14.91 5.56 -26.47
CA MET A 192 14.95 4.83 -25.20
C MET A 192 16.30 5.07 -24.50
N THR A 193 16.27 5.49 -23.25
CA THR A 193 17.45 5.73 -22.40
C THR A 193 17.63 4.65 -21.34
N GLY A 194 16.57 3.95 -20.98
CA GLY A 194 16.61 2.84 -20.03
C GLY A 194 15.40 1.94 -20.17
N ILE A 195 15.57 0.67 -19.83
CA ILE A 195 14.49 -0.31 -19.72
C ILE A 195 14.80 -1.31 -18.62
N LEU A 196 13.80 -1.59 -17.79
CA LEU A 196 13.82 -2.69 -16.83
C LEU A 196 12.60 -3.57 -17.12
N GLU A 197 12.84 -4.84 -17.41
CA GLU A 197 11.80 -5.84 -17.56
C GLU A 197 11.57 -6.55 -16.23
N THR A 198 10.33 -6.61 -15.81
CA THR A 198 9.89 -7.43 -14.67
C THR A 198 8.92 -8.49 -15.16
N VAL A 199 9.24 -9.75 -14.89
CA VAL A 199 8.38 -10.89 -15.22
C VAL A 199 7.79 -11.43 -13.94
N ASP A 200 6.48 -11.27 -13.79
CA ASP A 200 5.76 -11.80 -12.63
C ASP A 200 4.98 -13.07 -13.02
N MET A 201 5.29 -14.15 -12.32
CA MET A 201 4.67 -15.46 -12.53
C MET A 201 3.75 -15.87 -11.37
N SER A 202 3.58 -15.02 -10.36
CA SER A 202 2.86 -15.35 -9.12
C SER A 202 1.39 -15.73 -9.34
N GLU A 203 0.76 -15.16 -10.35
CA GLU A 203 -0.66 -15.37 -10.67
C GLU A 203 -0.88 -16.31 -11.88
N VAL A 204 0.20 -16.86 -12.44
CA VAL A 204 0.08 -17.75 -13.59
C VAL A 204 -0.67 -19.02 -13.19
N THR A 205 -1.73 -19.32 -13.93
CA THR A 205 -2.55 -20.52 -13.72
C THR A 205 -2.64 -21.32 -15.01
N THR A 206 -2.13 -22.53 -15.01
CA THR A 206 -2.11 -23.40 -16.19
C THR A 206 -3.06 -24.59 -16.11
N ARG A 207 -3.67 -24.79 -14.94
CA ARG A 207 -4.70 -25.79 -14.72
C ARG A 207 -5.80 -25.19 -13.85
N ILE A 208 -7.01 -25.17 -14.36
CA ILE A 208 -8.16 -24.64 -13.62
C ILE A 208 -9.10 -25.79 -13.26
N VAL A 209 -9.45 -25.85 -11.98
CA VAL A 209 -10.55 -26.68 -11.47
C VAL A 209 -11.78 -25.75 -11.38
N PRO A 210 -12.67 -25.77 -12.38
CA PRO A 210 -13.85 -24.91 -12.35
C PRO A 210 -14.95 -25.56 -11.54
N GLN A 211 -15.61 -24.76 -10.72
CA GLN A 211 -16.77 -25.18 -9.93
C GLN A 211 -17.93 -24.24 -10.21
N GLY A 212 -19.06 -24.79 -10.61
CA GLY A 212 -20.32 -24.05 -10.72
C GLY A 212 -21.06 -24.00 -9.38
N ALA A 213 -22.25 -23.42 -9.39
CA ALA A 213 -23.14 -23.39 -8.23
C ALA A 213 -23.47 -24.82 -7.76
N ASN A 214 -23.81 -24.95 -6.46
CA ASN A 214 -24.16 -26.22 -5.83
C ASN A 214 -23.08 -27.31 -6.02
N GLU A 215 -21.80 -26.91 -5.93
CA GLU A 215 -20.65 -27.81 -6.06
C GLU A 215 -20.58 -28.54 -7.41
N LEU A 216 -21.12 -27.95 -8.47
CA LEU A 216 -21.09 -28.53 -9.81
C LEU A 216 -19.64 -28.58 -10.33
N LEU A 217 -19.09 -29.76 -10.48
CA LEU A 217 -17.76 -30.01 -11.04
C LEU A 217 -17.87 -30.65 -12.41
N LEU A 218 -16.90 -30.36 -13.28
CA LEU A 218 -16.79 -31.03 -14.58
C LEU A 218 -16.46 -32.53 -14.42
N PRO A 219 -16.95 -33.41 -15.32
CA PRO A 219 -16.55 -34.83 -15.34
C PRO A 219 -15.05 -35.06 -15.44
N GLU A 220 -14.34 -34.21 -16.19
CA GLU A 220 -12.89 -34.22 -16.33
C GLU A 220 -12.15 -33.56 -15.16
N TYR A 221 -12.87 -32.99 -14.20
CA TYR A 221 -12.40 -32.35 -12.99
C TYR A 221 -11.62 -31.06 -13.20
N PHE A 222 -10.74 -30.97 -14.17
CA PHE A 222 -9.94 -29.76 -14.47
C PHE A 222 -9.81 -29.54 -15.98
N ILE A 223 -9.41 -28.33 -16.34
CA ILE A 223 -9.08 -27.95 -17.72
C ILE A 223 -7.65 -27.41 -17.75
N ASP A 224 -6.84 -27.96 -18.66
CA ASP A 224 -5.47 -27.54 -18.88
C ASP A 224 -5.39 -26.43 -19.93
N SER A 225 -4.49 -25.50 -19.69
CA SER A 225 -4.03 -24.54 -20.69
C SER A 225 -3.19 -25.23 -21.78
N PRO A 226 -3.19 -24.70 -22.99
CA PRO A 226 -2.24 -25.13 -24.04
C PRO A 226 -0.76 -25.03 -23.61
N TYR A 227 -0.46 -24.18 -22.61
CA TYR A 227 0.90 -23.96 -22.09
C TYR A 227 1.22 -24.75 -20.81
N VAL A 228 0.37 -25.66 -20.36
CA VAL A 228 0.59 -26.44 -19.12
C VAL A 228 1.94 -27.16 -19.09
N GLY A 229 2.42 -27.62 -20.25
CA GLY A 229 3.71 -28.28 -20.39
C GLY A 229 4.93 -27.34 -20.45
N SER A 230 4.71 -26.02 -20.47
CA SER A 230 5.79 -25.02 -20.52
C SER A 230 6.31 -24.63 -19.13
N TYR A 231 5.71 -25.16 -18.09
CA TYR A 231 6.04 -24.87 -16.70
C TYR A 231 6.58 -26.11 -15.99
N TYR A 232 7.33 -25.92 -14.90
CA TYR A 232 7.94 -27.00 -14.13
C TYR A 232 6.93 -28.02 -13.56
N GLN A 233 5.70 -27.59 -13.40
CA GLN A 233 4.54 -28.41 -13.04
C GLN A 233 3.26 -27.66 -13.44
N PRO A 234 2.09 -28.33 -13.52
CA PRO A 234 0.83 -27.63 -13.64
C PRO A 234 0.60 -26.66 -12.47
N LEU A 235 0.37 -25.39 -12.77
CA LEU A 235 0.04 -24.35 -11.79
C LEU A 235 -1.48 -24.33 -11.64
N VAL A 236 -1.96 -24.87 -10.52
CA VAL A 236 -3.38 -25.19 -10.32
C VAL A 236 -4.10 -24.09 -9.55
N ALA A 237 -5.25 -23.66 -10.05
CA ALA A 237 -6.18 -22.83 -9.31
C ALA A 237 -7.60 -23.44 -9.30
N HIS A 238 -8.27 -23.35 -8.17
CA HIS A 238 -9.71 -23.60 -8.05
C HIS A 238 -10.45 -22.30 -8.33
N MET A 239 -11.45 -22.35 -9.22
CA MET A 239 -12.23 -21.16 -9.59
C MET A 239 -13.72 -21.47 -9.54
N GLU A 240 -14.45 -20.66 -8.79
CA GLU A 240 -15.89 -20.76 -8.66
C GLU A 240 -16.59 -19.86 -9.68
N PHE A 241 -17.51 -20.45 -10.43
CA PHE A 241 -18.41 -19.82 -11.41
C PHE A 241 -19.84 -20.04 -10.94
N SER A 242 -20.19 -19.41 -9.88
CA SER A 242 -21.46 -19.63 -9.19
C SER A 242 -22.67 -19.09 -9.96
N GLU A 243 -22.47 -18.33 -11.04
CA GLU A 243 -23.52 -18.02 -12.02
C GLU A 243 -23.88 -19.22 -12.91
N VAL A 244 -23.04 -20.24 -12.95
CA VAL A 244 -23.30 -21.47 -13.71
C VAL A 244 -23.99 -22.47 -12.80
N GLU A 245 -25.30 -22.44 -12.84
CA GLU A 245 -26.19 -23.32 -12.04
C GLU A 245 -27.04 -24.21 -12.98
N VAL A 246 -27.19 -25.48 -12.62
CA VAL A 246 -28.13 -26.34 -13.31
C VAL A 246 -29.54 -25.98 -12.87
N VAL A 247 -30.40 -25.64 -13.81
CA VAL A 247 -31.81 -25.31 -13.58
C VAL A 247 -32.68 -26.39 -14.25
N SER A 248 -33.33 -27.21 -13.45
CA SER A 248 -34.22 -28.22 -13.99
C SER A 248 -35.46 -27.60 -14.60
N LYS A 249 -36.15 -28.37 -15.46
CA LYS A 249 -37.36 -27.91 -16.13
C LYS A 249 -38.47 -27.53 -15.16
N ASP A 250 -38.53 -28.20 -14.00
CA ASP A 250 -39.53 -27.96 -12.96
C ASP A 250 -39.21 -26.68 -12.12
N GLU A 251 -37.98 -26.24 -12.14
CA GLU A 251 -37.51 -25.04 -11.43
C GLU A 251 -37.41 -23.82 -12.35
N ALA A 252 -37.59 -24.03 -13.65
CA ALA A 252 -37.46 -22.97 -14.64
C ALA A 252 -38.59 -21.94 -14.52
N THR A 253 -38.20 -20.66 -14.55
CA THR A 253 -39.12 -19.51 -14.54
C THR A 253 -38.79 -18.59 -15.73
N ALA A 254 -39.64 -17.58 -16.00
CA ALA A 254 -39.35 -16.59 -17.05
C ALA A 254 -38.03 -15.85 -16.82
N ASP A 255 -37.65 -15.64 -15.55
CA ASP A 255 -36.39 -14.94 -15.18
C ASP A 255 -35.20 -15.90 -14.99
N LYS A 256 -35.47 -17.22 -14.90
CA LYS A 256 -34.47 -18.28 -14.72
C LYS A 256 -34.84 -19.45 -15.64
N PRO A 257 -34.46 -19.41 -16.92
CA PRO A 257 -34.79 -20.43 -17.90
C PRO A 257 -34.11 -21.76 -17.55
N GLU A 258 -34.66 -22.87 -18.07
CA GLU A 258 -34.06 -24.20 -17.97
C GLU A 258 -32.60 -24.15 -18.45
N PHE A 259 -31.69 -24.72 -17.64
CA PHE A 259 -30.27 -24.80 -17.98
C PHE A 259 -29.77 -26.20 -17.59
N SER A 260 -29.61 -27.03 -18.57
CA SER A 260 -29.27 -28.43 -18.34
C SER A 260 -27.83 -28.59 -17.82
N GLN A 261 -27.54 -29.72 -17.20
CA GLN A 261 -26.20 -30.05 -16.73
C GLN A 261 -25.15 -30.00 -17.85
N GLU A 262 -25.51 -30.45 -19.05
CA GLU A 262 -24.61 -30.40 -20.21
C GLU A 262 -24.34 -28.95 -20.66
N GLN A 263 -25.34 -28.10 -20.63
CA GLN A 263 -25.19 -26.66 -20.91
C GLN A 263 -24.32 -25.99 -19.85
N ALA A 264 -24.51 -26.34 -18.57
CA ALA A 264 -23.68 -25.83 -17.49
C ALA A 264 -22.20 -26.27 -17.64
N TYR A 265 -21.97 -27.52 -18.01
CA TYR A 265 -20.61 -28.00 -18.33
C TYR A 265 -20.00 -27.26 -19.54
N ALA A 266 -20.77 -27.05 -20.59
CA ALA A 266 -20.31 -26.30 -21.75
C ALA A 266 -19.96 -24.85 -21.38
N GLU A 267 -20.75 -24.25 -20.54
CA GLU A 267 -20.50 -22.87 -20.08
C GLU A 267 -19.27 -22.77 -19.17
N LEU A 268 -19.07 -23.70 -18.24
CA LEU A 268 -17.84 -23.77 -17.45
C LEU A 268 -16.59 -23.88 -18.35
N ARG A 269 -16.63 -24.75 -19.37
CA ARG A 269 -15.53 -24.87 -20.33
C ARG A 269 -15.31 -23.58 -21.13
N ARG A 270 -16.38 -22.92 -21.53
CA ARG A 270 -16.33 -21.65 -22.26
C ARG A 270 -15.65 -20.56 -21.41
N LEU A 271 -16.06 -20.46 -20.15
CA LEU A 271 -15.51 -19.47 -19.20
C LEU A 271 -14.03 -19.72 -18.92
N VAL A 272 -13.63 -20.96 -18.68
CA VAL A 272 -12.22 -21.32 -18.50
C VAL A 272 -11.41 -21.02 -19.76
N LYS A 273 -11.95 -21.35 -20.94
CA LYS A 273 -11.28 -21.01 -22.21
C LYS A 273 -11.10 -19.52 -22.36
N GLU A 274 -12.10 -18.72 -22.01
CA GLU A 274 -12.00 -17.25 -22.05
C GLU A 274 -10.91 -16.74 -21.11
N LEU A 275 -10.71 -17.34 -19.94
CA LEU A 275 -9.62 -17.02 -19.02
C LEU A 275 -8.25 -17.28 -19.65
N TYR A 276 -8.08 -18.43 -20.31
CA TYR A 276 -6.84 -18.74 -21.03
C TYR A 276 -6.63 -17.84 -22.26
N ASP A 277 -7.66 -17.55 -23.01
CA ASP A 277 -7.61 -16.60 -24.14
C ASP A 277 -7.20 -15.19 -23.67
N ASN A 278 -7.52 -14.83 -22.43
CA ASN A 278 -7.12 -13.58 -21.79
C ASN A 278 -5.72 -13.66 -21.12
N GLY A 279 -5.07 -14.81 -21.18
CA GLY A 279 -3.67 -14.98 -20.80
C GLY A 279 -3.40 -15.15 -19.30
N ILE A 280 -4.34 -15.76 -18.54
CA ILE A 280 -4.10 -16.13 -17.14
C ILE A 280 -2.97 -17.17 -17.01
N ASP A 281 -2.70 -17.90 -18.07
CA ASP A 281 -1.67 -18.92 -18.20
C ASP A 281 -0.30 -18.38 -18.66
N LYS A 282 -0.16 -17.08 -18.74
CA LYS A 282 1.06 -16.40 -19.16
C LYS A 282 1.57 -15.46 -18.08
N PRO A 283 2.91 -15.33 -17.96
CA PRO A 283 3.51 -14.34 -17.06
C PRO A 283 2.98 -12.92 -17.33
N ASN A 284 3.00 -12.11 -16.31
CA ASN A 284 2.72 -10.69 -16.42
C ASN A 284 4.05 -9.96 -16.66
N TYR A 285 4.19 -9.34 -17.82
CA TYR A 285 5.36 -8.55 -18.16
C TYR A 285 5.09 -7.08 -17.88
N THR A 286 5.96 -6.46 -17.13
CA THR A 286 5.96 -5.02 -16.87
C THR A 286 7.32 -4.46 -17.28
N TYR A 287 7.31 -3.35 -17.97
CA TYR A 287 8.51 -2.66 -18.41
C TYR A 287 8.52 -1.26 -17.83
N ASP A 288 9.56 -0.95 -17.05
CA ASP A 288 9.85 0.40 -16.62
C ASP A 288 10.79 1.04 -17.65
N ILE A 289 10.30 2.05 -18.34
CA ILE A 289 10.99 2.64 -19.49
C ILE A 289 11.27 4.12 -19.23
N SER A 290 12.53 4.48 -19.38
CA SER A 290 12.95 5.87 -19.50
C SER A 290 13.26 6.19 -20.95
N PHE A 291 12.80 7.34 -21.44
CA PHE A 291 12.99 7.74 -22.83
C PHE A 291 13.07 9.25 -22.97
N ILE A 292 13.59 9.70 -24.10
CA ILE A 292 13.59 11.12 -24.48
C ILE A 292 12.32 11.39 -25.27
N ASP A 293 11.52 12.33 -24.80
CA ASP A 293 10.35 12.82 -25.52
C ASP A 293 10.81 13.74 -26.68
N LEU A 294 10.84 13.18 -27.86
CA LEU A 294 11.27 13.93 -29.06
C LEU A 294 10.30 15.05 -29.43
N SER A 295 9.07 15.06 -28.95
CA SER A 295 8.08 16.11 -29.22
C SER A 295 8.53 17.49 -28.72
N ASN A 296 9.41 17.53 -27.73
CA ASN A 296 9.97 18.76 -27.19
C ASN A 296 11.18 19.29 -27.98
N THR A 297 11.68 18.54 -28.98
CA THR A 297 12.78 18.97 -29.82
C THR A 297 12.30 19.92 -30.94
N VAL A 298 13.18 20.76 -31.43
CA VAL A 298 12.86 21.75 -32.47
C VAL A 298 12.37 21.07 -33.75
N GLU A 299 12.90 19.90 -34.10
CA GLU A 299 12.59 19.15 -35.32
C GLU A 299 11.20 18.53 -35.30
N TYR A 300 10.69 18.11 -34.13
CA TYR A 300 9.42 17.41 -33.96
C TYR A 300 8.32 18.27 -33.35
N LYS A 301 8.59 19.55 -33.06
CA LYS A 301 7.64 20.46 -32.39
C LYS A 301 6.31 20.63 -33.16
N SER A 302 6.35 20.54 -34.50
CA SER A 302 5.15 20.60 -35.33
C SER A 302 4.27 19.35 -35.28
N PHE A 303 4.77 18.26 -34.69
CA PHE A 303 4.08 16.97 -34.53
C PHE A 303 3.72 16.69 -33.08
N LYS A 304 3.79 17.67 -32.19
CA LYS A 304 3.58 17.52 -30.76
C LYS A 304 2.29 16.77 -30.39
N ASP A 305 1.21 17.06 -31.10
CA ASP A 305 -0.10 16.41 -30.88
C ASP A 305 -0.10 14.92 -31.26
N MET A 306 0.78 14.51 -32.17
CA MET A 306 0.94 13.11 -32.58
C MET A 306 1.76 12.29 -31.55
N PHE A 307 2.57 12.94 -30.77
CA PHE A 307 3.45 12.33 -29.77
C PHE A 307 2.95 12.51 -28.33
N SER A 308 1.78 13.15 -28.15
CA SER A 308 1.20 13.29 -26.81
C SER A 308 0.83 11.93 -26.26
N LEU A 309 1.44 11.56 -25.14
CA LEU A 309 1.18 10.34 -24.39
C LEU A 309 0.34 10.65 -23.16
N ASP A 310 -0.51 9.72 -22.78
CA ASP A 310 -1.22 9.74 -21.50
C ASP A 310 -1.43 8.30 -20.98
N LEU A 311 -1.98 8.21 -19.79
CA LEU A 311 -2.31 6.95 -19.14
C LEU A 311 -3.26 6.11 -20.03
N GLY A 312 -2.98 4.82 -20.12
CA GLY A 312 -3.78 3.90 -20.95
C GLY A 312 -3.41 3.87 -22.41
N ASP A 313 -2.59 4.79 -22.92
CA ASP A 313 -2.14 4.81 -24.30
C ASP A 313 -1.29 3.58 -24.64
N ILE A 314 -1.39 3.15 -25.90
CA ILE A 314 -0.60 2.04 -26.43
C ILE A 314 0.60 2.60 -27.17
N VAL A 315 1.78 2.12 -26.78
CA VAL A 315 3.07 2.44 -27.41
C VAL A 315 3.76 1.16 -27.84
N ARG A 316 4.52 1.22 -28.92
CA ARG A 316 5.34 0.09 -29.36
C ARG A 316 6.72 0.19 -28.75
N VAL A 317 7.13 -0.86 -28.02
CA VAL A 317 8.44 -0.93 -27.37
C VAL A 317 9.32 -1.87 -28.17
N ARG A 318 10.54 -1.40 -28.53
CA ARG A 318 11.46 -2.16 -29.35
C ARG A 318 12.88 -2.14 -28.76
N HIS A 319 13.41 -3.32 -28.47
CA HIS A 319 14.79 -3.49 -28.00
C HIS A 319 15.40 -4.75 -28.60
N ARG A 320 16.40 -4.60 -29.48
CA ARG A 320 16.95 -5.72 -30.26
C ARG A 320 17.63 -6.77 -29.39
N ASP A 321 18.46 -6.33 -28.46
CA ASP A 321 19.25 -7.26 -27.63
C ASP A 321 18.38 -8.03 -26.61
N MET A 322 17.20 -7.51 -26.27
CA MET A 322 16.20 -8.20 -25.45
C MET A 322 15.19 -8.99 -26.28
N ASN A 323 15.34 -8.99 -27.62
CA ASN A 323 14.37 -9.57 -28.55
C ASN A 323 12.93 -9.09 -28.29
N LEU A 324 12.81 -7.80 -27.99
CA LEU A 324 11.55 -7.16 -27.63
C LEU A 324 11.06 -6.32 -28.82
N ASP A 325 9.87 -6.61 -29.33
CA ASP A 325 9.13 -5.78 -30.31
C ASP A 325 7.64 -6.06 -30.14
N LEU A 326 7.00 -5.30 -29.23
CA LEU A 326 5.58 -5.49 -28.92
C LEU A 326 4.88 -4.19 -28.57
N ASP A 327 3.56 -4.21 -28.73
CA ASP A 327 2.70 -3.14 -28.29
C ASP A 327 2.43 -3.29 -26.79
N CYS A 328 2.75 -2.25 -26.05
CA CYS A 328 2.58 -2.17 -24.60
C CYS A 328 1.63 -1.04 -24.25
N ARG A 329 0.94 -1.18 -23.13
CA ARG A 329 0.03 -0.18 -22.62
C ARG A 329 0.58 0.53 -21.41
N ILE A 330 0.50 1.88 -21.39
CA ILE A 330 0.94 2.70 -20.26
C ILE A 330 0.01 2.45 -19.07
N ARG A 331 0.57 1.93 -17.97
CA ARG A 331 -0.15 1.66 -16.72
C ARG A 331 0.16 2.65 -15.61
N ASN A 332 1.35 3.20 -15.64
CA ASN A 332 1.81 4.20 -14.70
C ASN A 332 2.79 5.12 -15.42
N TYR A 333 2.84 6.37 -15.00
CA TYR A 333 3.88 7.29 -15.44
C TYR A 333 4.40 8.15 -14.28
N ARG A 334 5.63 8.56 -14.46
CA ARG A 334 6.31 9.58 -13.66
C ARG A 334 6.65 10.75 -14.57
N TYR A 335 6.09 11.93 -14.28
CA TYR A 335 6.10 13.08 -15.15
C TYR A 335 6.62 14.32 -14.45
N ASN A 336 7.61 14.96 -15.03
CA ASN A 336 8.16 16.23 -14.55
C ASN A 336 7.35 17.40 -15.12
N SER A 337 6.56 18.02 -14.25
CA SER A 337 5.64 19.11 -14.62
C SER A 337 6.34 20.45 -14.89
N LEU A 338 7.62 20.62 -14.51
CA LEU A 338 8.37 21.86 -14.80
C LEU A 338 8.84 21.91 -16.25
N ILE A 339 9.37 20.80 -16.74
CA ILE A 339 9.91 20.69 -18.09
C ILE A 339 8.93 20.04 -19.07
N ASN A 340 7.79 19.53 -18.57
CA ASN A 340 6.76 18.81 -19.32
C ASN A 340 7.32 17.57 -20.02
N GLU A 341 8.04 16.72 -19.29
CA GLU A 341 8.65 15.50 -19.80
C GLU A 341 8.37 14.31 -18.90
N PHE A 342 8.28 13.13 -19.52
CA PHE A 342 8.20 11.88 -18.78
C PHE A 342 9.58 11.49 -18.27
N GLU A 343 9.70 11.22 -16.97
CA GLU A 343 10.92 10.64 -16.40
C GLU A 343 10.93 9.12 -16.56
N ASN A 344 9.74 8.51 -16.44
CA ASN A 344 9.56 7.07 -16.54
C ASN A 344 8.14 6.74 -17.00
N LEU A 345 8.01 5.66 -17.76
CA LEU A 345 6.75 5.02 -18.11
C LEU A 345 6.80 3.57 -17.66
N GLN A 346 5.81 3.16 -16.90
CA GLN A 346 5.58 1.75 -16.64
C GLN A 346 4.54 1.24 -17.64
N VAL A 347 4.98 0.34 -18.50
CA VAL A 347 4.11 -0.25 -19.51
C VAL A 347 4.00 -1.76 -19.29
N GLY A 348 2.83 -2.30 -19.58
CA GLY A 348 2.57 -3.73 -19.45
C GLY A 348 2.04 -4.32 -20.74
N THR A 349 2.11 -5.65 -20.84
CA THR A 349 1.45 -6.40 -21.91
C THR A 349 -0.05 -6.11 -21.91
N ILE A 350 -0.64 -6.00 -23.12
CA ILE A 350 -2.07 -5.79 -23.27
C ILE A 350 -2.76 -7.10 -22.89
N LYS A 351 -3.19 -7.21 -21.64
CA LYS A 351 -4.14 -8.24 -21.20
C LYS A 351 -5.51 -7.60 -21.13
N LYS A 352 -6.55 -8.25 -21.64
CA LYS A 352 -7.92 -7.85 -21.33
C LYS A 352 -8.10 -8.07 -19.84
N SER A 353 -8.36 -6.99 -19.09
CA SER A 353 -8.68 -7.08 -17.67
C SER A 353 -9.99 -7.84 -17.51
N ILE A 354 -9.91 -9.10 -17.15
CA ILE A 354 -11.03 -9.80 -16.55
C ILE A 354 -10.76 -9.83 -15.06
N SER A 355 -11.57 -9.12 -14.33
CA SER A 355 -11.59 -9.21 -12.89
C SER A 355 -12.11 -10.60 -12.51
N LEU A 356 -11.21 -11.51 -12.18
CA LEU A 356 -11.53 -12.85 -11.67
C LEU A 356 -12.35 -12.80 -10.38
N ASN A 357 -12.28 -11.69 -9.66
CA ASN A 357 -13.06 -11.46 -8.44
C ASN A 357 -14.54 -11.14 -8.72
N ILE A 358 -14.91 -10.74 -9.94
CA ILE A 358 -16.31 -10.45 -10.28
C ILE A 358 -17.19 -11.69 -10.17
N GLN A 359 -16.64 -12.86 -10.40
CA GLN A 359 -17.40 -14.10 -10.42
C GLN A 359 -17.78 -14.61 -9.03
N LYS A 360 -16.91 -14.46 -8.02
CA LYS A 360 -17.21 -14.87 -6.63
C LYS A 360 -18.39 -14.10 -6.02
N VAL A 361 -18.44 -12.80 -6.25
CA VAL A 361 -19.44 -11.91 -5.62
C VAL A 361 -20.78 -11.92 -6.37
N GLN A 362 -20.76 -12.13 -7.68
CA GLN A 362 -22.01 -12.22 -8.45
C GLN A 362 -22.90 -13.33 -7.94
N ALA A 363 -22.33 -14.44 -7.55
CA ALA A 363 -23.06 -15.59 -7.11
C ALA A 363 -23.58 -15.51 -5.67
N GLU A 364 -22.75 -15.00 -4.77
CA GLU A 364 -23.19 -14.78 -3.39
C GLU A 364 -24.33 -13.77 -3.33
N VAL A 365 -24.27 -12.74 -4.18
CA VAL A 365 -25.33 -11.71 -4.26
C VAL A 365 -26.54 -12.20 -5.05
N ILE A 366 -26.39 -13.01 -6.10
CA ILE A 366 -27.53 -13.56 -6.85
C ILE A 366 -28.23 -14.66 -6.04
N SER A 367 -27.50 -15.59 -5.45
CA SER A 367 -28.10 -16.60 -4.58
C SER A 367 -28.76 -16.01 -3.34
N THR A 368 -28.13 -15.01 -2.75
CA THR A 368 -28.72 -14.27 -1.63
C THR A 368 -29.91 -13.41 -2.08
N LYS A 369 -29.87 -12.82 -3.27
CA LYS A 369 -31.00 -12.06 -3.84
C LYS A 369 -32.16 -12.96 -4.23
N GLU A 370 -31.92 -14.12 -4.84
CA GLU A 370 -32.95 -15.06 -5.24
C GLU A 370 -33.57 -15.74 -4.03
N ASN A 371 -32.77 -16.11 -3.04
CA ASN A 371 -33.27 -16.55 -1.74
C ASN A 371 -34.08 -15.46 -1.02
N ILE A 372 -33.65 -14.21 -1.11
CA ILE A 372 -34.37 -13.07 -0.55
C ILE A 372 -35.62 -12.75 -1.38
N LEU A 373 -35.58 -12.78 -2.72
CA LEU A 373 -36.75 -12.53 -3.56
C LEU A 373 -37.78 -13.67 -3.50
N PHE A 374 -37.32 -14.91 -3.46
CA PHE A 374 -38.21 -16.07 -3.27
C PHE A 374 -38.85 -16.05 -1.88
N GLN A 375 -38.10 -15.75 -0.84
CA GLN A 375 -38.64 -15.51 0.49
C GLN A 375 -39.51 -14.25 0.56
N VAL A 376 -39.22 -13.19 -0.20
CA VAL A 376 -39.99 -11.94 -0.21
C VAL A 376 -41.30 -12.05 -1.00
N SER A 377 -41.39 -12.83 -2.10
CA SER A 377 -42.62 -12.95 -2.86
C SER A 377 -43.67 -13.84 -2.16
N ASP A 378 -43.21 -14.91 -1.50
CA ASP A 378 -44.11 -15.78 -0.70
C ASP A 378 -44.40 -15.21 0.70
N VAL A 379 -43.52 -14.34 1.16
CA VAL A 379 -43.53 -13.66 2.45
C VAL A 379 -44.38 -12.40 2.43
N ASN A 380 -44.63 -11.76 1.26
CA ASN A 380 -45.37 -10.48 1.26
C ASN A 380 -46.84 -10.61 1.73
N ASN A 381 -47.45 -11.79 1.56
CA ASN A 381 -48.80 -12.03 2.07
C ASN A 381 -48.83 -12.67 3.47
N LYS A 382 -47.79 -13.37 3.88
CA LYS A 382 -47.63 -13.91 5.24
C LYS A 382 -46.86 -12.98 6.17
N LEU A 383 -46.03 -12.09 5.60
CA LEU A 383 -45.10 -11.24 6.34
C LEU A 383 -45.81 -10.01 6.93
N THR A 384 -46.79 -9.43 6.25
CA THR A 384 -47.52 -8.28 6.80
C THR A 384 -48.15 -8.65 8.13
N SER A 385 -48.81 -9.82 8.22
CA SER A 385 -49.39 -10.31 9.48
C SER A 385 -48.32 -10.78 10.49
N LYS A 386 -47.21 -11.39 10.02
CA LYS A 386 -46.14 -11.82 10.91
C LYS A 386 -45.25 -10.66 11.34
N ILE A 387 -45.00 -9.68 10.47
CA ILE A 387 -44.24 -8.47 10.82
C ILE A 387 -45.00 -7.66 11.88
N GLU A 388 -46.32 -7.52 11.77
CA GLU A 388 -47.11 -6.82 12.80
C GLU A 388 -47.08 -7.56 14.15
N ILE A 389 -47.16 -8.91 14.13
CA ILE A 389 -47.05 -9.71 15.35
C ILE A 389 -45.64 -9.68 15.89
N THR A 390 -44.63 -9.88 15.04
CA THR A 390 -43.23 -9.86 15.44
C THR A 390 -42.76 -8.47 15.84
N GLU A 391 -43.23 -7.40 15.20
CA GLU A 391 -42.98 -6.01 15.64
C GLU A 391 -43.54 -5.77 17.04
N LYS A 392 -44.73 -6.28 17.32
CA LYS A 392 -45.34 -6.15 18.65
C LYS A 392 -44.59 -6.97 19.69
N GLU A 393 -44.21 -8.20 19.34
CA GLU A 393 -43.40 -9.07 20.21
C GLU A 393 -42.00 -8.50 20.45
N ILE A 394 -41.29 -8.01 19.41
CA ILE A 394 -40.01 -7.36 19.53
C ILE A 394 -40.09 -6.06 20.34
N ARG A 395 -41.15 -5.25 20.15
CA ARG A 395 -41.36 -4.05 20.97
C ARG A 395 -41.59 -4.40 22.44
N GLN A 396 -42.34 -5.51 22.70
CA GLN A 396 -42.56 -6.03 24.04
C GLN A 396 -41.25 -6.53 24.64
N GLU A 397 -40.51 -7.37 23.88
CA GLU A 397 -39.26 -7.98 24.31
C GLU A 397 -38.14 -6.92 24.48
N VAL A 398 -38.07 -5.91 23.60
CA VAL A 398 -37.17 -4.76 23.75
C VAL A 398 -37.54 -3.92 24.98
N THR A 399 -38.86 -3.77 25.25
CA THR A 399 -39.30 -3.04 26.44
C THR A 399 -38.95 -3.80 27.72
N ASP A 400 -39.21 -5.10 27.71
CA ASP A 400 -38.91 -5.98 28.85
C ASP A 400 -37.41 -6.13 29.06
N THR A 401 -36.66 -6.29 27.97
CA THR A 401 -35.20 -6.33 28.00
C THR A 401 -34.62 -4.99 28.49
N LYS A 402 -35.17 -3.85 28.02
CA LYS A 402 -34.79 -2.53 28.51
C LYS A 402 -35.05 -2.36 29.99
N ASN A 403 -36.22 -2.80 30.48
CA ASN A 403 -36.59 -2.72 31.88
C ASN A 403 -35.70 -3.65 32.75
N ASN A 404 -35.43 -4.86 32.26
CA ASN A 404 -34.55 -5.83 32.90
C ASN A 404 -33.12 -5.34 32.92
N LEU A 405 -32.64 -4.77 31.79
CA LEU A 405 -31.29 -4.21 31.69
C LEU A 405 -31.12 -2.98 32.60
N GLN A 406 -32.15 -2.10 32.63
CA GLN A 406 -32.17 -0.94 33.51
C GLN A 406 -32.14 -1.38 35.00
N SER A 407 -32.87 -2.42 35.35
CA SER A 407 -32.85 -2.99 36.69
C SER A 407 -31.52 -3.64 37.03
N SER A 408 -30.96 -4.42 36.08
CA SER A 408 -29.63 -5.05 36.24
C SER A 408 -28.52 -3.99 36.31
N ILE A 409 -28.55 -2.96 35.45
CA ILE A 409 -27.59 -1.84 35.52
C ILE A 409 -27.67 -1.12 36.86
N THR A 410 -28.91 -0.89 37.34
CA THR A 410 -29.11 -0.23 38.65
C THR A 410 -28.58 -1.11 39.79
N GLN A 411 -28.85 -2.40 39.72
CA GLN A 411 -28.35 -3.37 40.69
C GLN A 411 -26.81 -3.46 40.64
N THR A 412 -26.25 -3.69 39.45
CA THR A 412 -24.80 -3.77 39.25
C THR A 412 -24.08 -2.46 39.64
N ALA A 413 -24.68 -1.30 39.31
CA ALA A 413 -24.12 -0.02 39.72
C ALA A 413 -24.11 0.15 41.25
N LYS A 414 -25.12 -0.41 41.94
CA LYS A 414 -25.15 -0.42 43.40
C LYS A 414 -24.11 -1.35 43.97
N GLU A 415 -23.95 -2.54 43.41
CA GLU A 415 -22.95 -3.55 43.79
C GLU A 415 -21.53 -3.00 43.55
N ILE A 416 -21.25 -2.44 42.38
CA ILE A 416 -19.96 -1.81 42.06
C ILE A 416 -19.64 -0.68 43.03
N ARG A 417 -20.64 0.19 43.34
CA ARG A 417 -20.41 1.26 44.33
C ARG A 417 -20.08 0.71 45.71
N GLN A 418 -20.73 -0.38 46.10
CA GLN A 418 -20.44 -1.04 47.35
C GLN A 418 -19.03 -1.64 47.31
N GLU A 419 -18.69 -2.39 46.22
CA GLU A 419 -17.35 -2.99 46.06
C GLU A 419 -16.24 -1.92 46.00
N VAL A 420 -16.49 -0.82 45.30
CA VAL A 420 -15.54 0.30 45.26
C VAL A 420 -15.36 0.94 46.63
N THR A 421 -16.46 1.11 47.38
CA THR A 421 -16.37 1.64 48.76
C THR A 421 -15.61 0.67 49.67
N ASP A 422 -15.90 -0.62 49.55
CA ASP A 422 -15.23 -1.65 50.34
C ASP A 422 -13.75 -1.80 49.94
N ALA A 423 -13.45 -1.71 48.64
CA ALA A 423 -12.09 -1.70 48.13
C ALA A 423 -11.30 -0.45 48.59
N ASP A 424 -11.94 0.73 48.56
CA ASP A 424 -11.33 1.98 49.00
C ASP A 424 -11.01 1.95 50.50
N ASN A 425 -11.95 1.46 51.32
CA ASN A 425 -11.73 1.23 52.75
C ASN A 425 -10.61 0.21 53.03
N LYS A 426 -10.56 -0.86 52.22
CA LYS A 426 -9.53 -1.88 52.29
C LYS A 426 -8.16 -1.34 51.86
N LEU A 427 -8.15 -0.55 50.77
CA LEU A 427 -6.95 0.10 50.27
C LEU A 427 -6.41 1.14 51.25
N GLN A 428 -7.28 1.95 51.86
CA GLN A 428 -6.91 2.90 52.90
C GLN A 428 -6.32 2.19 54.13
N THR A 429 -6.93 1.06 54.49
CA THR A 429 -6.40 0.22 55.56
C THR A 429 -5.04 -0.38 55.20
N GLN A 430 -4.89 -0.87 53.97
CA GLN A 430 -3.63 -1.40 53.45
C GLN A 430 -2.56 -0.32 53.30
N VAL A 431 -2.91 0.85 52.81
CA VAL A 431 -1.99 2.00 52.69
C VAL A 431 -1.50 2.41 54.07
N THR A 432 -2.40 2.49 55.05
CA THR A 432 -2.03 2.80 56.45
C THR A 432 -1.16 1.71 57.07
N THR A 433 -1.51 0.45 56.80
CA THR A 433 -0.72 -0.69 57.30
C THR A 433 0.63 -0.78 56.62
N THR A 434 0.67 -0.52 55.29
CA THR A 434 1.91 -0.51 54.51
C THR A 434 2.80 0.66 54.87
N ALA A 435 2.24 1.84 55.09
CA ALA A 435 2.99 3.01 55.57
C ALA A 435 3.58 2.75 56.96
N ASN A 436 2.80 2.13 57.84
CA ASN A 436 3.30 1.73 59.15
C ASN A 436 4.36 0.61 59.03
N SER A 437 4.17 -0.36 58.13
CA SER A 437 5.13 -1.42 57.88
C SER A 437 6.41 -0.88 57.23
N PHE A 438 6.28 0.10 56.33
CA PHE A 438 7.41 0.78 55.70
C PHE A 438 8.22 1.58 56.74
N ASN A 439 7.56 2.25 57.68
CA ASN A 439 8.22 2.91 58.80
C ASN A 439 8.91 1.92 59.73
N ILE A 440 8.32 0.75 59.94
CA ILE A 440 8.93 -0.34 60.73
C ILE A 440 10.13 -0.94 59.98
N LEU A 441 10.03 -1.12 58.66
CA LEU A 441 11.12 -1.60 57.81
C LEU A 441 12.27 -0.59 57.75
N ALA A 442 11.98 0.69 57.57
CA ALA A 442 12.97 1.76 57.61
C ALA A 442 13.63 1.84 59.00
N GLY A 443 12.86 1.65 60.07
CA GLY A 443 13.38 1.57 61.43
C GLY A 443 14.25 0.33 61.67
N LYS A 444 13.87 -0.82 61.11
CA LYS A 444 14.67 -2.06 61.19
C LYS A 444 15.93 -2.00 60.33
N TYR A 445 15.90 -1.28 59.20
CA TYR A 445 17.07 -1.02 58.36
C TYR A 445 18.12 -0.21 59.12
N ASN A 446 17.70 0.82 59.87
CA ASN A 446 18.59 1.60 60.71
C ASN A 446 19.16 0.78 61.88
N SER A 447 18.51 -0.33 62.27
CA SER A 447 19.00 -1.25 63.31
C SER A 447 19.79 -2.46 62.77
N GLY A 448 20.03 -2.55 61.46
CA GLY A 448 20.84 -3.62 60.86
C GLY A 448 20.17 -4.99 60.78
N GLN A 449 18.86 -5.10 60.90
CA GLN A 449 18.12 -6.38 60.94
C GLN A 449 17.33 -6.76 59.68
N LEU A 450 17.52 -6.11 58.57
CA LEU A 450 16.92 -6.52 57.28
C LEU A 450 17.87 -7.45 56.53
N VAL A 451 17.50 -8.70 56.45
CA VAL A 451 18.14 -9.68 55.58
C VAL A 451 17.31 -9.79 54.31
N GLY A 452 17.90 -9.50 53.15
CA GLY A 452 17.31 -9.83 51.85
C GLY A 452 17.34 -8.74 50.82
N THR A 453 16.71 -7.59 51.02
CA THR A 453 16.55 -6.61 49.93
C THR A 453 16.69 -5.17 50.42
N ASN A 454 17.52 -4.39 49.74
CA ASN A 454 17.65 -2.95 49.93
C ASN A 454 16.75 -2.19 48.96
N TYR A 455 16.02 -1.20 49.45
CA TYR A 455 15.22 -0.25 48.65
C TYR A 455 15.80 1.14 48.85
N ASN A 456 16.23 1.77 47.76
CA ASN A 456 16.73 3.13 47.80
C ASN A 456 15.93 4.01 46.84
N PHE A 457 15.29 5.05 47.39
CA PHE A 457 14.53 6.03 46.61
C PHE A 457 15.27 7.36 46.66
N SER A 458 15.47 7.96 45.49
CA SER A 458 16.08 9.28 45.34
C SER A 458 15.21 10.17 44.45
N GLY A 459 15.47 11.46 44.44
CA GLY A 459 14.77 12.40 43.56
C GLY A 459 14.95 12.11 42.06
N THR A 460 15.92 11.29 41.68
CA THR A 460 16.26 10.96 40.28
C THR A 460 15.91 9.52 39.89
N GLY A 461 15.46 8.68 40.83
CA GLY A 461 15.12 7.28 40.54
C GLY A 461 15.06 6.41 41.76
N PHE A 462 14.98 5.10 41.56
CA PHE A 462 14.99 4.13 42.63
C PHE A 462 15.89 2.93 42.30
N THR A 463 16.40 2.31 43.33
CA THR A 463 17.21 1.08 43.27
C THR A 463 16.65 0.03 44.20
N ILE A 464 16.56 -1.21 43.74
CA ILE A 464 16.21 -2.39 44.52
C ILE A 464 17.36 -3.37 44.38
N GLY A 465 17.80 -3.94 45.50
CA GLY A 465 18.89 -4.90 45.43
C GLY A 465 19.04 -5.77 46.69
N ALA A 466 19.86 -6.78 46.59
CA ALA A 466 20.25 -7.59 47.73
C ALA A 466 21.04 -6.74 48.76
N THR A 467 20.91 -7.07 50.03
CA THR A 467 21.59 -6.34 51.12
C THR A 467 23.12 -6.43 51.07
N ASP A 468 23.64 -7.46 50.42
CA ASP A 468 25.08 -7.64 50.17
C ASP A 468 25.59 -6.91 48.90
N GLY A 469 24.71 -6.24 48.20
CA GLY A 469 25.04 -5.54 46.95
C GLY A 469 25.28 -6.45 45.74
N SER A 470 25.10 -7.77 45.87
CA SER A 470 25.39 -8.74 44.81
C SER A 470 24.49 -8.58 43.58
N THR A 471 23.27 -8.11 43.80
CA THR A 471 22.29 -7.90 42.72
C THR A 471 21.55 -6.60 42.96
N THR A 472 21.46 -5.76 41.94
CA THR A 472 20.70 -4.50 42.00
C THR A 472 19.92 -4.26 40.69
N ALA A 473 18.77 -3.63 40.83
CA ALA A 473 18.04 -3.02 39.73
C ALA A 473 17.85 -1.53 40.04
N THR A 474 18.39 -0.69 39.19
CA THR A 474 18.33 0.77 39.32
C THR A 474 17.53 1.37 38.20
N HIS A 475 16.57 2.22 38.50
CA HIS A 475 15.78 2.98 37.56
C HIS A 475 15.91 4.48 37.82
N THR A 476 16.26 5.22 36.78
CA THR A 476 16.36 6.68 36.83
C THR A 476 15.58 7.29 35.63
N SER A 477 15.49 8.60 35.57
CA SER A 477 14.94 9.28 34.39
C SER A 477 15.77 9.08 33.12
N SER A 478 17.02 8.63 33.25
CA SER A 478 17.96 8.53 32.13
C SER A 478 18.28 7.09 31.72
N TYR A 479 18.13 6.14 32.62
CA TYR A 479 18.45 4.73 32.36
C TYR A 479 17.83 3.76 33.34
N SER A 480 17.76 2.50 32.92
CA SER A 480 17.51 1.34 33.80
C SER A 480 18.73 0.42 33.74
N GLU A 481 19.23 0.01 34.90
CA GLU A 481 20.39 -0.86 35.00
C GLU A 481 20.11 -2.04 35.95
N TRP A 482 20.56 -3.21 35.57
CA TRP A 482 20.51 -4.44 36.37
C TRP A 482 21.92 -4.95 36.55
N ARG A 483 22.35 -5.15 37.81
CA ARG A 483 23.66 -5.66 38.15
C ARG A 483 23.58 -6.98 38.90
N HIS A 484 24.49 -7.90 38.61
CA HIS A 484 24.71 -9.11 39.36
C HIS A 484 26.23 -9.36 39.47
N GLY A 485 26.78 -9.21 40.67
CA GLY A 485 28.22 -9.22 40.89
C GLY A 485 28.91 -8.10 40.09
N ASN A 486 29.93 -8.46 39.32
CA ASN A 486 30.69 -7.52 38.50
C ASN A 486 30.07 -7.25 37.12
N SER A 487 28.97 -7.92 36.80
CA SER A 487 28.30 -7.75 35.50
C SER A 487 27.09 -6.83 35.59
N SER A 488 26.90 -5.98 34.61
CA SER A 488 25.73 -5.09 34.52
C SER A 488 25.09 -5.12 33.13
N SER A 489 23.78 -4.97 33.07
CA SER A 489 23.01 -4.74 31.87
C SER A 489 22.27 -3.41 32.00
N ARG A 490 22.31 -2.58 30.98
CA ARG A 490 21.75 -1.23 31.03
C ARG A 490 20.93 -0.93 29.78
N ALA A 491 19.85 -0.21 29.99
CA ALA A 491 19.03 0.37 28.92
C ALA A 491 18.97 1.89 29.09
N ASP A 492 19.33 2.64 28.08
CA ASP A 492 19.25 4.10 28.03
C ASP A 492 18.92 4.59 26.61
N ALA A 493 19.03 5.88 26.37
CA ALA A 493 18.77 6.48 25.07
C ALA A 493 19.66 5.95 23.92
N ASN A 494 20.80 5.31 24.24
CA ASN A 494 21.71 4.72 23.26
C ASN A 494 21.46 3.21 23.04
N GLY A 495 20.47 2.63 23.72
CA GLY A 495 20.10 1.22 23.59
C GLY A 495 20.45 0.36 24.80
N PHE A 496 20.60 -0.94 24.55
CA PHE A 496 20.92 -1.93 25.59
C PHE A 496 22.41 -2.27 25.60
N SER A 497 22.99 -2.36 26.78
CA SER A 497 24.39 -2.74 26.96
C SER A 497 24.60 -3.69 28.16
N ARG A 498 25.68 -4.44 28.13
CA ARG A 498 26.15 -5.27 29.28
C ARG A 498 27.60 -4.94 29.53
N ASP A 499 27.92 -4.69 30.80
CA ASP A 499 29.29 -4.33 31.26
C ASP A 499 29.90 -3.18 30.44
N GLY A 500 29.06 -2.21 30.02
CA GLY A 500 29.45 -1.08 29.19
C GLY A 500 29.50 -1.35 27.66
N HIS A 501 29.21 -2.57 27.27
CA HIS A 501 29.19 -2.97 25.84
C HIS A 501 27.74 -3.23 25.37
N PRO A 502 27.41 -2.92 24.08
CA PRO A 502 26.10 -3.18 23.52
C PRO A 502 25.69 -4.66 23.65
N TYR A 503 24.43 -4.89 23.97
CA TYR A 503 23.99 -6.15 24.58
C TYR A 503 23.54 -7.24 23.62
N THR A 504 23.77 -8.39 24.03
CA THR A 504 23.41 -9.81 24.03
C THR A 504 23.19 -10.54 22.72
N HIS A 505 22.67 -9.96 21.77
CA HIS A 505 23.08 -10.16 20.40
C HIS A 505 23.85 -8.90 20.08
N LEU A 506 25.16 -9.00 20.09
CA LEU A 506 26.01 -7.89 19.76
C LEU A 506 25.49 -7.29 18.45
N ILE A 507 25.03 -6.06 18.50
CA ILE A 507 24.55 -5.33 17.32
C ILE A 507 25.50 -4.17 17.14
N GLU A 508 26.14 -4.12 15.99
CA GLU A 508 27.03 -3.05 15.59
C GLU A 508 26.65 -2.62 14.19
N PHE A 509 26.70 -1.34 13.91
CA PHE A 509 26.40 -0.81 12.58
C PHE A 509 27.35 0.34 12.25
N GLY A 510 27.53 0.56 10.98
CA GLY A 510 28.37 1.64 10.52
C GLY A 510 28.26 1.88 9.03
N THR A 511 29.03 2.83 8.58
CA THR A 511 29.23 3.11 7.15
C THR A 511 30.72 3.07 6.84
N ALA A 512 31.05 2.62 5.64
CA ALA A 512 32.42 2.58 5.16
C ALA A 512 32.46 2.74 3.64
N PHE A 513 33.65 2.93 3.11
CA PHE A 513 33.90 3.00 1.68
C PHE A 513 34.67 1.78 1.23
N VAL A 514 34.34 1.25 0.07
CA VAL A 514 35.09 0.21 -0.63
C VAL A 514 35.21 0.59 -2.10
N GLY A 515 36.37 0.46 -2.61
CA GLY A 515 36.72 0.81 -3.98
C GLY A 515 38.12 1.37 -4.02
N GLY A 516 38.68 1.55 -5.17
CA GLY A 516 40.06 2.02 -5.30
C GLY A 516 40.38 2.54 -6.69
N SER A 517 41.65 2.84 -6.90
CA SER A 517 42.14 3.32 -8.16
C SER A 517 42.04 2.28 -9.27
N VAL A 518 41.89 2.73 -10.50
CA VAL A 518 41.88 1.92 -11.73
C VAL A 518 42.94 0.81 -11.70
N GLY A 519 42.50 -0.43 -11.82
CA GLY A 519 43.37 -1.60 -11.93
C GLY A 519 43.37 -2.59 -10.74
N THR A 520 42.68 -2.29 -9.62
CA THR A 520 42.63 -3.15 -8.42
C THR A 520 41.21 -3.64 -8.13
N HIS A 521 40.59 -4.31 -9.08
CA HIS A 521 39.19 -4.73 -8.92
C HIS A 521 39.01 -6.22 -8.70
N PRO A 522 38.00 -6.51 -7.90
CA PRO A 522 37.27 -5.66 -6.96
C PRO A 522 38.10 -5.32 -5.73
N ALA A 523 38.12 -4.05 -5.31
CA ALA A 523 38.79 -3.63 -4.06
C ALA A 523 38.15 -4.32 -2.86
N ILE A 524 38.96 -4.57 -1.84
CA ILE A 524 38.53 -5.21 -0.58
C ILE A 524 38.80 -4.26 0.57
N GLN A 525 37.75 -3.93 1.30
CA GLN A 525 37.84 -3.17 2.56
C GLN A 525 37.69 -4.12 3.74
N THR A 526 38.59 -4.02 4.70
CA THR A 526 38.48 -4.73 5.99
C THR A 526 37.85 -3.80 7.03
N ILE A 527 36.78 -4.26 7.65
CA ILE A 527 36.11 -3.57 8.75
C ILE A 527 36.44 -4.28 10.05
N GLN A 528 36.94 -3.52 11.02
CA GLN A 528 37.24 -4.01 12.37
C GLN A 528 36.04 -3.70 13.27
N LEU A 529 35.51 -4.74 13.90
CA LEU A 529 34.54 -4.60 14.97
C LEU A 529 35.25 -4.42 16.32
N PRO A 530 34.56 -3.85 17.33
CA PRO A 530 35.10 -3.76 18.70
C PRO A 530 35.57 -5.13 19.22
N ASP A 531 36.55 -5.12 20.12
CA ASP A 531 37.19 -6.35 20.64
C ASP A 531 36.22 -7.33 21.30
N ILE A 532 35.08 -6.87 21.78
CA ILE A 532 34.04 -7.73 22.35
C ILE A 532 33.47 -8.73 21.35
N TRP A 533 33.66 -8.49 20.05
CA TRP A 533 33.22 -9.40 18.99
C TRP A 533 34.22 -10.54 18.71
N LYS A 534 35.42 -10.48 19.26
CA LYS A 534 36.43 -11.54 19.08
C LYS A 534 35.92 -12.89 19.59
N ASN A 535 36.10 -13.91 18.78
CA ASN A 535 35.63 -15.29 19.03
C ASN A 535 34.11 -15.43 19.19
N LYS A 536 33.34 -14.47 18.71
CA LYS A 536 31.87 -14.54 18.64
C LYS A 536 31.40 -14.91 17.25
N THR A 537 30.35 -15.69 17.19
CA THR A 537 29.68 -15.97 15.92
C THR A 537 28.82 -14.79 15.52
N PHE A 538 29.06 -14.23 14.35
CA PHE A 538 28.24 -13.12 13.85
C PHE A 538 27.97 -13.19 12.37
N LYS A 539 26.90 -12.54 11.94
CA LYS A 539 26.52 -12.35 10.55
C LYS A 539 26.59 -10.87 10.20
N VAL A 540 26.93 -10.58 8.97
CA VAL A 540 27.02 -9.21 8.48
C VAL A 540 26.06 -9.04 7.31
N LEU A 541 25.30 -7.97 7.37
CA LEU A 541 24.48 -7.47 6.28
C LEU A 541 25.13 -6.19 5.77
N VAL A 542 25.26 -6.07 4.46
CA VAL A 542 25.77 -4.87 3.81
C VAL A 542 24.71 -4.32 2.85
N SER A 543 24.61 -3.01 2.79
CA SER A 543 23.68 -2.32 1.89
C SER A 543 24.39 -1.13 1.26
N MET A 544 24.24 -0.96 -0.02
CA MET A 544 24.74 0.22 -0.71
C MET A 544 24.03 1.47 -0.18
N LYS A 545 24.82 2.45 0.22
CA LYS A 545 24.34 3.79 0.46
C LYS A 545 24.45 4.55 -0.86
N ASN A 546 23.50 5.37 -1.16
CA ASN A 546 23.33 6.05 -2.44
C ASN A 546 24.65 6.33 -3.20
N THR A 547 24.74 5.87 -4.43
CA THR A 547 25.86 6.16 -5.36
C THR A 547 25.75 7.56 -5.96
N GLY A 548 24.89 8.42 -5.41
CA GLY A 548 24.62 9.78 -5.86
C GLY A 548 25.76 10.74 -5.61
N GLY A 549 26.69 10.78 -6.51
CA GLY A 549 27.83 11.68 -6.52
C GLY A 549 28.52 11.70 -7.87
N GLY A 550 27.81 11.32 -8.92
CA GLY A 550 28.28 11.50 -10.30
C GLY A 550 28.40 12.99 -10.61
N LEU A 551 29.53 13.42 -11.15
CA LEU A 551 29.64 14.73 -11.81
C LEU A 551 28.53 14.82 -12.87
N ALA A 552 28.02 15.98 -13.17
CA ALA A 552 26.86 16.29 -14.01
C ALA A 552 26.79 15.63 -15.41
N ASN A 553 27.75 14.79 -15.79
CA ASN A 553 27.82 14.08 -17.07
C ASN A 553 28.30 12.62 -16.93
N GLU A 554 28.10 11.97 -15.79
CA GLU A 554 28.46 10.58 -15.56
C GLU A 554 27.23 9.75 -15.20
N TRP A 555 27.12 8.53 -15.75
CA TRP A 555 26.03 7.58 -15.44
C TRP A 555 26.62 6.33 -14.78
N VAL A 556 25.93 5.81 -13.76
CA VAL A 556 26.29 4.55 -13.11
C VAL A 556 26.11 3.41 -14.10
N LYS A 557 27.19 2.68 -14.38
CA LYS A 557 27.17 1.55 -15.31
C LYS A 557 27.07 0.22 -14.59
N ARG A 558 27.82 0.04 -13.51
CA ARG A 558 27.84 -1.19 -12.72
C ARG A 558 28.05 -0.87 -11.25
N THR A 559 27.38 -1.63 -10.40
CA THR A 559 27.59 -1.63 -8.95
C THR A 559 27.72 -3.05 -8.47
N PHE A 560 28.59 -3.26 -7.50
CA PHE A 560 28.81 -4.56 -6.90
C PHE A 560 29.18 -4.39 -5.43
N LEU A 561 28.58 -5.16 -4.54
CA LEU A 561 28.90 -5.17 -3.12
C LEU A 561 28.64 -6.57 -2.55
N ASP A 562 29.64 -7.15 -1.88
CA ASP A 562 29.57 -8.49 -1.32
C ASP A 562 30.46 -8.60 -0.06
N VAL A 563 30.04 -9.45 0.89
CA VAL A 563 30.85 -9.83 2.05
C VAL A 563 31.70 -11.03 1.67
N VAL A 564 33.01 -10.83 1.59
CA VAL A 564 33.95 -11.87 1.12
C VAL A 564 34.28 -12.88 2.20
N SER A 565 34.50 -12.42 3.41
CA SER A 565 34.87 -13.26 4.55
C SER A 565 34.53 -12.60 5.88
N ILE A 566 34.27 -13.43 6.85
CA ILE A 566 34.10 -13.06 8.25
C ILE A 566 35.15 -13.83 9.05
N ASP A 567 35.97 -13.11 9.80
CA ASP A 567 36.96 -13.70 10.72
C ASP A 567 36.54 -13.42 12.16
N GLN A 568 36.05 -14.45 12.80
CA GLN A 568 35.56 -14.37 14.19
C GLN A 568 36.71 -14.19 15.19
N ALA A 569 37.88 -14.75 14.93
CA ALA A 569 39.03 -14.69 15.83
C ALA A 569 39.57 -13.27 15.97
N THR A 570 39.57 -12.53 14.90
CA THR A 570 40.02 -11.11 14.87
C THR A 570 38.88 -10.11 14.96
N ALA A 571 37.63 -10.57 14.97
CA ALA A 571 36.42 -9.73 14.90
C ALA A 571 36.44 -8.79 13.68
N THR A 572 36.81 -9.31 12.54
CA THR A 572 36.83 -8.55 11.28
C THR A 572 35.94 -9.18 10.23
N PHE A 573 35.48 -8.36 9.31
CA PHE A 573 34.88 -8.83 8.08
C PHE A 573 35.42 -8.04 6.89
N LYS A 574 35.44 -8.70 5.75
CA LYS A 574 35.92 -8.08 4.51
C LYS A 574 34.78 -7.90 3.55
N VAL A 575 34.67 -6.71 3.02
CA VAL A 575 33.69 -6.33 2.02
C VAL A 575 34.42 -6.04 0.71
N ARG A 576 33.89 -6.56 -0.36
CA ARG A 576 34.37 -6.34 -1.71
C ARG A 576 33.30 -5.58 -2.49
N GLY A 577 33.67 -4.51 -3.14
CA GLY A 577 32.70 -3.76 -3.93
C GLY A 577 33.35 -2.65 -4.74
N TYR A 578 32.59 -2.17 -5.69
CA TYR A 578 32.90 -0.99 -6.49
C TYR A 578 31.64 -0.49 -7.21
N TRP A 579 31.68 0.70 -7.70
CA TRP A 579 30.79 1.13 -8.75
C TRP A 579 31.57 1.79 -9.88
N THR A 580 31.07 1.68 -11.08
CA THR A 580 31.66 2.33 -12.25
C THR A 580 30.68 3.33 -12.83
N SER A 581 31.19 4.46 -13.24
CA SER A 581 30.47 5.46 -14.01
C SER A 581 31.05 5.55 -15.42
N ILE A 582 30.24 5.99 -16.35
CA ILE A 582 30.66 6.29 -17.70
C ILE A 582 30.41 7.77 -17.98
N THR A 583 31.41 8.47 -18.53
CA THR A 583 31.26 9.86 -18.96
C THR A 583 30.51 9.94 -20.28
N SER A 584 30.01 11.13 -20.61
CA SER A 584 29.43 11.42 -21.94
C SER A 584 30.38 11.17 -23.11
N THR A 585 31.67 11.04 -22.84
CA THR A 585 32.74 10.74 -23.83
C THR A 585 33.07 9.25 -23.90
N GLY A 586 32.36 8.41 -23.15
CA GLY A 586 32.56 6.96 -23.14
C GLY A 586 33.70 6.48 -22.25
N VAL A 587 34.30 7.32 -21.43
CA VAL A 587 35.37 6.93 -20.50
C VAL A 587 34.75 6.33 -19.24
N GLU A 588 35.14 5.11 -18.90
CA GLU A 588 34.74 4.45 -17.64
C GLU A 588 35.65 4.97 -16.50
N ASN A 589 35.00 5.44 -15.44
CA ASN A 589 35.66 5.84 -14.20
C ASN A 589 35.22 4.90 -13.08
N GLU A 590 36.15 4.49 -12.27
CA GLU A 590 35.89 3.66 -11.10
C GLU A 590 35.86 4.54 -9.86
N LYS A 591 34.90 4.32 -9.01
CA LYS A 591 34.62 5.13 -7.83
C LYS A 591 34.53 4.26 -6.59
N GLU A 592 34.83 4.86 -5.45
CA GLU A 592 34.56 4.25 -4.16
C GLU A 592 33.05 4.12 -3.94
N LEU A 593 32.65 3.00 -3.35
CA LEU A 593 31.27 2.74 -2.96
C LEU A 593 31.12 2.97 -1.46
N GLU A 594 30.31 3.94 -1.08
CA GLU A 594 29.86 4.07 0.30
C GLU A 594 28.78 3.02 0.59
N PHE A 595 28.93 2.32 1.69
CA PHE A 595 27.97 1.31 2.11
C PHE A 595 27.71 1.38 3.62
N SER A 596 26.52 0.99 4.00
CA SER A 596 26.14 0.76 5.40
C SER A 596 26.24 -0.73 5.71
N TRP A 597 26.60 -1.03 6.94
CA TRP A 597 26.69 -2.40 7.40
C TRP A 597 26.06 -2.56 8.78
N LEU A 598 25.59 -3.77 9.03
CA LEU A 598 25.02 -4.20 10.30
C LEU A 598 25.61 -5.55 10.65
N ALA A 599 26.30 -5.65 11.77
CA ALA A 599 26.77 -6.91 12.31
C ALA A 599 25.87 -7.33 13.49
N ILE A 600 25.43 -8.58 13.48
CA ILE A 600 24.58 -9.17 14.52
C ILE A 600 25.19 -10.50 14.94
N GLY A 601 25.44 -10.65 16.24
CA GLY A 601 26.01 -11.87 16.78
C GLY A 601 25.85 -12.00 18.29
N GLY A 602 26.31 -13.11 18.85
CA GLY A 602 26.22 -13.34 20.29
C GLY A 602 27.11 -14.47 20.75
#